data_d073f416745dd1c2675090a7721a2c7f
#
_entry.id   d073f416745dd1c2675090a7721a2c7f
#
_cell.length_a   1.000
_cell.length_b   1.000
_cell.length_c   1.000
_cell.angle_alpha   90.00
_cell.angle_beta   90.00
_cell.angle_gamma   90.00
#
_symmetry.space_group_name_H-M   'P 1'
#
loop_
_entity.id
_entity.type
_entity.pdbx_description
1 polymer ?
#
loop_
_entity_poly.entity_id
_entity_poly.type
_entity_poly.pdbx_seq_one_letter_code
_entity_poly.pdbx_strand_id
1 'polypeptide(L)'
;YTAVDRAEQEEALATRVNGEAVGRLGQWAQRHGALVVHFSTDYVFDGSSTQPYRTTDPTGPLGAYGRSKLAGERALQASGAGHLIFRTAWVYAAHGHNFLRTMLRLGGERDSLGVVADQHGAPTSTDVIVDGTLVALVAWLATDEAGRKGMRGIHHLVASGSTTWHGFAEAIFAEASQRGLLARTPEVRAIDTAQFPTPARRPTWSVLDNRDMAEQFGYRPPDWREALVAVMDRLAAN
;
A
#
# COMPACT_ATOMS: atom_id res chain seq x y z
N TYR A 1 4.21 -12.38 4.30
CA TYR A 1 4.49 -12.81 2.92
C TYR A 1 4.07 -11.70 1.95
N THR A 2 5.02 -11.13 1.17
CA THR A 2 4.79 -9.95 0.33
C THR A 2 5.19 -10.14 -1.15
N ALA A 3 5.69 -11.32 -1.52
CA ALA A 3 6.10 -11.62 -2.88
C ALA A 3 4.88 -11.93 -3.76
N VAL A 4 4.27 -10.89 -4.35
CA VAL A 4 3.00 -10.94 -5.09
C VAL A 4 3.01 -12.00 -6.18
N ASP A 5 4.02 -11.98 -7.06
CA ASP A 5 4.11 -12.92 -8.19
C ASP A 5 4.40 -14.35 -7.73
N ARG A 6 5.24 -14.51 -6.71
CA ARG A 6 5.58 -15.82 -6.16
C ARG A 6 4.43 -16.45 -5.37
N ALA A 7 3.51 -15.64 -4.85
CA ALA A 7 2.32 -16.13 -4.17
C ALA A 7 1.43 -16.99 -5.09
N GLU A 8 1.44 -16.77 -6.40
CA GLU A 8 0.69 -17.61 -7.34
C GLU A 8 1.15 -19.07 -7.34
N GLN A 9 2.42 -19.33 -7.01
CA GLN A 9 3.00 -20.67 -6.90
C GLN A 9 3.03 -21.18 -5.46
N GLU A 10 2.93 -20.30 -4.47
CA GLU A 10 3.07 -20.59 -3.04
C GLU A 10 1.82 -20.15 -2.24
N GLU A 11 0.63 -20.23 -2.84
CA GLU A 11 -0.61 -19.73 -2.22
C GLU A 11 -0.87 -20.31 -0.83
N ALA A 12 -0.59 -21.60 -0.63
CA ALA A 12 -0.74 -22.24 0.67
C ALA A 12 0.18 -21.62 1.75
N LEU A 13 1.42 -21.29 1.38
CA LEU A 13 2.35 -20.60 2.28
C LEU A 13 1.90 -19.16 2.55
N ALA A 14 1.53 -18.43 1.50
CA ALA A 14 1.01 -17.07 1.63
C ALA A 14 -0.22 -17.03 2.55
N THR A 15 -1.15 -17.98 2.40
CA THR A 15 -2.36 -18.08 3.25
C THR A 15 -2.02 -18.42 4.70
N ARG A 16 -1.08 -19.32 4.94
CA ARG A 16 -0.62 -19.61 6.32
C ARG A 16 -0.06 -18.38 7.02
N VAL A 17 0.78 -17.61 6.31
CA VAL A 17 1.45 -16.43 6.89
C VAL A 17 0.50 -15.24 6.98
N ASN A 18 -0.19 -14.90 5.91
CA ASN A 18 -1.02 -13.71 5.83
C ASN A 18 -2.45 -13.91 6.37
N GLY A 19 -2.94 -15.15 6.41
CA GLY A 19 -4.27 -15.50 6.87
C GLY A 19 -4.27 -16.16 8.25
N GLU A 20 -3.81 -17.43 8.33
CA GLU A 20 -3.94 -18.24 9.55
C GLU A 20 -3.15 -17.66 10.72
N ALA A 21 -1.90 -17.22 10.51
CA ALA A 21 -1.08 -16.64 11.56
C ALA A 21 -1.71 -15.36 12.12
N VAL A 22 -2.30 -14.53 11.26
CA VAL A 22 -3.03 -13.31 11.66
C VAL A 22 -4.25 -13.67 12.51
N GLY A 23 -5.01 -14.70 12.12
CA GLY A 23 -6.14 -15.18 12.91
C GLY A 23 -5.73 -15.67 14.30
N ARG A 24 -4.61 -16.42 14.39
CA ARG A 24 -4.05 -16.89 15.69
C ARG A 24 -3.60 -15.74 16.58
N LEU A 25 -2.94 -14.72 15.99
CA LEU A 25 -2.58 -13.49 16.71
C LEU A 25 -3.82 -12.75 17.21
N GLY A 26 -4.87 -12.66 16.39
CA GLY A 26 -6.15 -12.07 16.78
C GLY A 26 -6.78 -12.80 17.96
N GLN A 27 -6.84 -14.14 17.94
CA GLN A 27 -7.36 -14.96 19.05
C GLN A 27 -6.54 -14.77 20.34
N TRP A 28 -5.22 -14.68 20.22
CA TRP A 28 -4.36 -14.37 21.35
C TRP A 28 -4.65 -12.98 21.90
N ALA A 29 -4.71 -11.98 21.03
CA ALA A 29 -4.99 -10.59 21.39
C ALA A 29 -6.36 -10.43 22.08
N GLN A 30 -7.37 -11.14 21.60
CA GLN A 30 -8.70 -11.16 22.22
C GLN A 30 -8.65 -11.63 23.69
N ARG A 31 -7.91 -12.71 23.96
CA ARG A 31 -7.78 -13.23 25.34
C ARG A 31 -7.00 -12.32 26.29
N HIS A 32 -6.13 -11.46 25.74
CA HIS A 32 -5.25 -10.60 26.53
C HIS A 32 -5.63 -9.11 26.48
N GLY A 33 -6.76 -8.77 25.87
CA GLY A 33 -7.19 -7.36 25.73
C GLY A 33 -6.22 -6.50 24.90
N ALA A 34 -5.44 -7.12 23.99
CA ALA A 34 -4.45 -6.42 23.20
C ALA A 34 -5.05 -5.89 21.88
N LEU A 35 -4.53 -4.77 21.40
CA LEU A 35 -4.82 -4.23 20.08
C LEU A 35 -3.92 -4.92 19.05
N VAL A 36 -4.48 -5.29 17.90
CA VAL A 36 -3.73 -5.73 16.71
C VAL A 36 -3.79 -4.65 15.64
N VAL A 37 -2.63 -4.14 15.24
CA VAL A 37 -2.49 -3.32 14.03
C VAL A 37 -2.03 -4.24 12.90
N HIS A 38 -2.80 -4.28 11.82
CA HIS A 38 -2.53 -5.15 10.67
C HIS A 38 -2.52 -4.36 9.37
N PHE A 39 -1.45 -4.51 8.58
CA PHE A 39 -1.38 -3.91 7.24
C PHE A 39 -1.89 -4.90 6.20
N SER A 40 -2.88 -4.47 5.43
CA SER A 40 -3.44 -5.18 4.29
C SER A 40 -3.07 -4.46 2.97
N THR A 41 -3.82 -4.70 1.91
CA THR A 41 -3.45 -4.30 0.56
C THR A 41 -4.68 -3.87 -0.25
N ASP A 42 -4.47 -3.00 -1.22
CA ASP A 42 -5.41 -2.67 -2.29
C ASP A 42 -5.76 -3.88 -3.18
N TYR A 43 -4.91 -4.91 -3.24
CA TYR A 43 -5.14 -6.13 -4.02
C TYR A 43 -6.26 -7.02 -3.49
N VAL A 44 -6.95 -6.61 -2.44
CA VAL A 44 -8.21 -7.24 -2.02
C VAL A 44 -9.37 -6.89 -2.94
N PHE A 45 -9.23 -5.88 -3.80
CA PHE A 45 -10.22 -5.46 -4.79
C PHE A 45 -9.97 -6.06 -6.17
N ASP A 46 -11.00 -6.13 -7.00
CA ASP A 46 -10.96 -6.72 -8.34
C ASP A 46 -10.47 -5.78 -9.45
N GLY A 47 -10.34 -4.48 -9.16
CA GLY A 47 -9.89 -3.48 -10.12
C GLY A 47 -10.91 -3.04 -11.16
N SER A 48 -12.19 -3.38 -11.01
CA SER A 48 -13.26 -3.06 -11.97
C SER A 48 -13.87 -1.66 -11.77
N SER A 49 -13.55 -0.98 -10.67
CA SER A 49 -14.06 0.37 -10.39
C SER A 49 -13.40 1.43 -11.29
N THR A 50 -14.07 2.57 -11.40
CA THR A 50 -13.54 3.83 -11.98
C THR A 50 -13.52 4.95 -10.95
N GLN A 51 -13.92 4.65 -9.72
CA GLN A 51 -13.90 5.55 -8.58
C GLN A 51 -13.03 4.96 -7.47
N PRO A 52 -12.47 5.79 -6.58
CA PRO A 52 -11.73 5.28 -5.43
C PRO A 52 -12.55 4.29 -4.60
N TYR A 53 -12.00 3.11 -4.34
CA TYR A 53 -12.66 2.09 -3.51
C TYR A 53 -12.82 2.58 -2.07
N ARG A 54 -14.01 2.36 -1.52
CA ARG A 54 -14.33 2.59 -0.10
C ARG A 54 -14.01 1.33 0.71
N THR A 55 -13.83 1.51 2.02
CA THR A 55 -13.62 0.37 2.95
C THR A 55 -14.78 -0.63 2.94
N THR A 56 -15.98 -0.17 2.58
CA THR A 56 -17.22 -0.95 2.52
C THR A 56 -17.50 -1.60 1.16
N ASP A 57 -16.72 -1.27 0.13
CA ASP A 57 -16.94 -1.83 -1.20
C ASP A 57 -16.62 -3.34 -1.23
N PRO A 58 -17.32 -4.10 -2.10
CA PRO A 58 -17.08 -5.54 -2.22
C PRO A 58 -15.62 -5.86 -2.58
N THR A 59 -15.07 -6.86 -1.91
CA THR A 59 -13.74 -7.38 -2.23
C THR A 59 -13.81 -8.51 -3.24
N GLY A 60 -12.82 -8.58 -4.14
CA GLY A 60 -12.74 -9.60 -5.20
C GLY A 60 -11.30 -9.80 -5.68
N PRO A 61 -10.37 -10.29 -4.82
CA PRO A 61 -8.95 -10.36 -5.14
C PRO A 61 -8.68 -11.23 -6.37
N LEU A 62 -7.91 -10.70 -7.33
CA LEU A 62 -7.58 -11.37 -8.59
C LEU A 62 -6.49 -12.45 -8.42
N GLY A 63 -5.56 -12.25 -7.49
CA GLY A 63 -4.38 -13.10 -7.29
C GLY A 63 -4.29 -13.71 -5.88
N ALA A 64 -3.41 -14.70 -5.74
CA ALA A 64 -3.19 -15.44 -4.48
C ALA A 64 -2.75 -14.54 -3.31
N TYR A 65 -1.90 -13.55 -3.59
CA TYR A 65 -1.49 -12.58 -2.56
C TYR A 65 -2.70 -11.84 -1.99
N GLY A 66 -3.54 -11.27 -2.85
CA GLY A 66 -4.77 -10.57 -2.43
C GLY A 66 -5.71 -11.47 -1.63
N ARG A 67 -5.92 -12.72 -2.10
CA ARG A 67 -6.72 -13.73 -1.38
C ARG A 67 -6.15 -14.03 0.01
N SER A 68 -4.84 -14.21 0.12
CA SER A 68 -4.17 -14.49 1.41
C SER A 68 -4.30 -13.33 2.40
N LYS A 69 -4.17 -12.08 1.93
CA LYS A 69 -4.33 -10.88 2.75
C LYS A 69 -5.78 -10.70 3.21
N LEU A 70 -6.74 -10.91 2.31
CA LEU A 70 -8.17 -10.85 2.65
C LEU A 70 -8.57 -11.93 3.66
N ALA A 71 -7.98 -13.13 3.57
CA ALA A 71 -8.18 -14.17 4.58
C ALA A 71 -7.71 -13.70 5.97
N GLY A 72 -6.60 -12.97 6.05
CA GLY A 72 -6.11 -12.37 7.29
C GLY A 72 -7.03 -11.29 7.86
N GLU A 73 -7.54 -10.38 7.02
CA GLU A 73 -8.53 -9.40 7.45
C GLU A 73 -9.75 -10.08 8.09
N ARG A 74 -10.32 -11.07 7.39
CA ARG A 74 -11.51 -11.83 7.86
C ARG A 74 -11.22 -12.59 9.16
N ALA A 75 -10.07 -13.25 9.24
CA ALA A 75 -9.68 -14.00 10.42
C ALA A 75 -9.46 -13.09 11.64
N LEU A 76 -8.85 -11.92 11.45
CA LEU A 76 -8.66 -10.94 12.51
C LEU A 76 -10.00 -10.34 12.96
N GLN A 77 -10.89 -9.97 12.05
CA GLN A 77 -12.24 -9.50 12.38
C GLN A 77 -13.03 -10.55 13.16
N ALA A 78 -13.00 -11.81 12.70
CA ALA A 78 -13.70 -12.93 13.34
C ALA A 78 -13.16 -13.28 14.74
N SER A 79 -11.91 -12.92 15.05
CA SER A 79 -11.29 -13.19 16.36
C SER A 79 -11.95 -12.44 17.51
N GLY A 80 -12.62 -11.34 17.23
CA GLY A 80 -13.19 -10.45 18.25
C GLY A 80 -12.20 -9.50 18.92
N ALA A 81 -10.89 -9.57 18.66
CA ALA A 81 -9.88 -8.67 19.21
C ALA A 81 -10.09 -7.20 18.85
N GLY A 82 -9.58 -6.28 19.64
CA GLY A 82 -9.37 -4.90 19.21
C GLY A 82 -8.44 -4.88 18.00
N HIS A 83 -8.83 -4.24 16.91
CA HIS A 83 -7.98 -4.22 15.71
C HIS A 83 -8.16 -2.96 14.88
N LEU A 84 -7.05 -2.53 14.26
CA LEU A 84 -6.99 -1.55 13.20
C LEU A 84 -6.35 -2.23 11.98
N ILE A 85 -7.10 -2.39 10.90
CA ILE A 85 -6.63 -2.99 9.66
C ILE A 85 -6.45 -1.88 8.64
N PHE A 86 -5.20 -1.59 8.25
CA PHE A 86 -4.87 -0.59 7.26
C PHE A 86 -4.63 -1.23 5.89
N ARG A 87 -5.54 -1.02 4.92
CA ARG A 87 -5.25 -1.31 3.52
C ARG A 87 -4.37 -0.21 2.97
N THR A 88 -3.24 -0.57 2.41
CA THR A 88 -2.29 0.34 1.79
C THR A 88 -1.96 -0.08 0.37
N ALA A 89 -1.30 0.78 -0.41
CA ALA A 89 -1.00 0.55 -1.81
C ALA A 89 0.38 1.10 -2.18
N TRP A 90 1.08 0.44 -3.12
CA TRP A 90 2.29 0.93 -3.78
C TRP A 90 3.36 1.48 -2.83
N VAL A 91 3.64 0.71 -1.78
CA VAL A 91 4.53 1.13 -0.68
C VAL A 91 5.96 1.29 -1.16
N TYR A 92 6.56 2.44 -0.83
CA TYR A 92 7.95 2.74 -1.13
C TYR A 92 8.64 3.50 0.01
N ALA A 93 9.98 3.49 -0.01
CA ALA A 93 10.81 4.18 0.98
C ALA A 93 12.15 4.60 0.38
N ALA A 94 12.90 5.45 1.08
CA ALA A 94 14.27 5.81 0.76
C ALA A 94 15.26 4.62 0.83
N HIS A 95 14.88 3.54 1.51
CA HIS A 95 15.71 2.34 1.73
C HIS A 95 14.98 1.06 1.33
N GLY A 96 15.70 -0.06 1.35
CA GLY A 96 15.16 -1.36 1.00
C GLY A 96 14.91 -1.53 -0.49
N HIS A 97 14.21 -2.61 -0.86
CA HIS A 97 13.85 -2.93 -2.24
C HIS A 97 12.42 -2.47 -2.53
N ASN A 98 12.25 -1.51 -3.43
CA ASN A 98 10.96 -0.96 -3.84
C ASN A 98 11.04 -0.33 -5.23
N PHE A 99 9.89 0.10 -5.76
CA PHE A 99 9.79 0.66 -7.11
C PHE A 99 10.65 1.92 -7.30
N LEU A 100 10.61 2.88 -6.36
CA LEU A 100 11.42 4.10 -6.42
C LEU A 100 12.92 3.77 -6.57
N ARG A 101 13.45 2.91 -5.69
CA ARG A 101 14.87 2.49 -5.73
C ARG A 101 15.22 1.74 -7.01
N THR A 102 14.28 0.95 -7.52
CA THR A 102 14.43 0.25 -8.79
C THR A 102 14.50 1.23 -9.96
N MET A 103 13.62 2.24 -10.00
CA MET A 103 13.65 3.27 -11.04
C MET A 103 14.95 4.06 -11.00
N LEU A 104 15.41 4.53 -9.85
CA LEU A 104 16.68 5.26 -9.72
C LEU A 104 17.86 4.43 -10.22
N ARG A 105 17.94 3.15 -9.87
CA ARG A 105 19.00 2.27 -10.36
C ARG A 105 18.93 2.10 -11.88
N LEU A 106 17.75 1.76 -12.41
CA LEU A 106 17.58 1.56 -13.85
C LEU A 106 17.80 2.85 -14.65
N GLY A 107 17.40 4.01 -14.09
CA GLY A 107 17.65 5.32 -14.70
C GLY A 107 19.14 5.64 -14.85
N GLY A 108 19.99 5.15 -13.93
CA GLY A 108 21.46 5.26 -14.08
C GLY A 108 22.06 4.29 -15.10
N GLU A 109 21.38 3.18 -15.40
CA GLU A 109 21.89 2.10 -16.25
C GLU A 109 21.37 2.15 -17.70
N ARG A 110 20.21 2.77 -17.96
CA ARG A 110 19.49 2.66 -19.24
C ARG A 110 19.11 4.02 -19.79
N ASP A 111 19.09 4.14 -21.11
CA ASP A 111 18.65 5.36 -21.82
C ASP A 111 17.12 5.44 -21.93
N SER A 112 16.43 4.32 -21.88
CA SER A 112 14.98 4.25 -22.04
C SER A 112 14.38 3.09 -21.24
N LEU A 113 13.19 3.31 -20.66
CA LEU A 113 12.46 2.34 -19.84
C LEU A 113 10.98 2.30 -20.29
N GLY A 114 10.45 1.10 -20.52
CA GLY A 114 9.01 0.89 -20.67
C GLY A 114 8.36 0.72 -19.29
N VAL A 115 7.37 1.54 -18.96
CA VAL A 115 6.65 1.46 -17.68
C VAL A 115 5.15 1.44 -17.91
N VAL A 116 4.45 0.57 -17.19
CA VAL A 116 2.99 0.33 -17.33
C VAL A 116 2.19 1.60 -17.03
N ALA A 117 1.30 1.98 -17.95
CA ALA A 117 0.51 3.21 -17.89
C ALA A 117 -1.00 3.00 -17.73
N ASP A 118 -1.47 1.75 -17.76
CA ASP A 118 -2.89 1.36 -17.66
C ASP A 118 -3.26 0.76 -16.29
N GLN A 119 -2.37 0.85 -15.30
CA GLN A 119 -2.65 0.50 -13.89
C GLN A 119 -2.62 1.77 -13.04
N HIS A 120 -3.72 2.05 -12.32
CA HIS A 120 -3.90 3.23 -11.49
C HIS A 120 -3.88 2.89 -10.00
N GLY A 121 -3.16 3.69 -9.21
CA GLY A 121 -3.03 3.53 -7.76
C GLY A 121 -2.46 4.79 -7.10
N ALA A 122 -2.16 4.72 -5.81
CA ALA A 122 -1.57 5.80 -5.05
C ALA A 122 -0.22 5.36 -4.46
N PRO A 123 0.92 5.86 -4.98
CA PRO A 123 2.21 5.61 -4.35
C PRO A 123 2.21 6.13 -2.91
N THR A 124 2.49 5.26 -1.95
CA THR A 124 2.40 5.59 -0.54
C THR A 124 3.75 5.36 0.14
N SER A 125 4.36 6.43 0.65
CA SER A 125 5.63 6.31 1.36
C SER A 125 5.43 5.64 2.73
N THR A 126 6.46 4.97 3.21
CA THR A 126 6.46 4.40 4.57
C THR A 126 6.21 5.46 5.65
N ASP A 127 6.58 6.72 5.41
CA ASP A 127 6.35 7.80 6.37
C ASP A 127 4.86 8.11 6.52
N VAL A 128 4.14 8.21 5.40
CA VAL A 128 2.67 8.38 5.42
C VAL A 128 2.01 7.26 6.20
N ILE A 129 2.48 6.01 6.03
CA ILE A 129 1.95 4.85 6.75
C ILE A 129 2.29 4.95 8.25
N VAL A 130 3.51 5.30 8.60
CA VAL A 130 3.95 5.44 9.99
C VAL A 130 3.17 6.55 10.69
N ASP A 131 3.11 7.74 10.09
CA ASP A 131 2.44 8.89 10.68
C ASP A 131 0.95 8.61 10.90
N GLY A 132 0.25 8.08 9.89
CA GLY A 132 -1.15 7.73 10.02
C GLY A 132 -1.40 6.62 11.06
N THR A 133 -0.50 5.64 11.13
CA THR A 133 -0.56 4.58 12.15
C THR A 133 -0.37 5.14 13.55
N LEU A 134 0.60 6.02 13.76
CA LEU A 134 0.86 6.66 15.06
C LEU A 134 -0.32 7.53 15.49
N VAL A 135 -0.88 8.33 14.59
CA VAL A 135 -2.08 9.14 14.89
C VAL A 135 -3.25 8.24 15.30
N ALA A 136 -3.50 7.16 14.56
CA ALA A 136 -4.57 6.23 14.88
C ALA A 136 -4.33 5.52 16.23
N LEU A 137 -3.09 5.14 16.55
CA LEU A 137 -2.72 4.54 17.84
C LEU A 137 -2.92 5.54 18.99
N VAL A 138 -2.52 6.79 18.84
CA VAL A 138 -2.73 7.83 19.85
C VAL A 138 -4.22 8.05 20.09
N ALA A 139 -5.02 8.16 19.02
CA ALA A 139 -6.47 8.29 19.12
C ALA A 139 -7.11 7.08 19.83
N TRP A 140 -6.69 5.85 19.48
CA TRP A 140 -7.14 4.64 20.14
C TRP A 140 -6.83 4.61 21.63
N LEU A 141 -5.61 5.00 22.02
CA LEU A 141 -5.17 5.00 23.43
C LEU A 141 -5.87 6.08 24.26
N ALA A 142 -6.17 7.23 23.65
CA ALA A 142 -6.85 8.35 24.30
C ALA A 142 -8.38 8.13 24.47
N THR A 143 -8.95 7.12 23.83
CA THR A 143 -10.39 6.90 23.76
C THR A 143 -10.80 5.74 24.69
N ASP A 144 -11.99 5.83 25.28
CA ASP A 144 -12.57 4.78 26.10
C ASP A 144 -13.03 3.55 25.27
N GLU A 145 -13.50 2.51 25.93
CA GLU A 145 -13.92 1.27 25.27
C GLU A 145 -15.08 1.49 24.28
N ALA A 146 -16.01 2.37 24.60
CA ALA A 146 -17.14 2.67 23.73
C ALA A 146 -16.70 3.35 22.43
N GLY A 147 -15.80 4.33 22.50
CA GLY A 147 -15.21 4.99 21.34
C GLY A 147 -14.30 4.08 20.53
N ARG A 148 -13.53 3.19 21.18
CA ARG A 148 -12.69 2.17 20.48
C ARG A 148 -13.50 1.23 19.62
N LYS A 149 -14.76 0.93 19.99
CA LYS A 149 -15.67 0.14 19.15
C LYS A 149 -15.97 0.83 17.82
N GLY A 150 -16.06 2.15 17.81
CA GLY A 150 -16.26 2.94 16.60
C GLY A 150 -15.01 3.04 15.70
N MET A 151 -13.82 2.96 16.29
CA MET A 151 -12.55 3.01 15.56
C MET A 151 -12.12 1.65 15.01
N ARG A 152 -12.64 0.57 15.58
CA ARG A 152 -12.27 -0.79 15.21
C ARG A 152 -12.73 -1.13 13.80
N GLY A 153 -11.81 -1.64 12.97
CA GLY A 153 -12.20 -2.09 11.64
C GLY A 153 -11.13 -1.94 10.59
N ILE A 154 -11.59 -1.78 9.36
CA ILE A 154 -10.76 -1.60 8.16
C ILE A 154 -10.73 -0.12 7.81
N HIS A 155 -9.53 0.38 7.53
CA HIS A 155 -9.26 1.74 7.10
C HIS A 155 -8.35 1.74 5.88
N HIS A 156 -8.45 2.76 5.04
CA HIS A 156 -7.57 2.94 3.90
C HIS A 156 -6.47 3.95 4.25
N LEU A 157 -5.23 3.47 4.40
CA LEU A 157 -4.08 4.30 4.73
C LEU A 157 -3.13 4.38 3.52
N VAL A 158 -3.40 5.33 2.65
CA VAL A 158 -2.65 5.65 1.43
C VAL A 158 -2.45 7.16 1.31
N ALA A 159 -1.45 7.59 0.55
CA ALA A 159 -1.32 8.99 0.17
C ALA A 159 -2.53 9.44 -0.65
N SER A 160 -2.82 10.74 -0.66
CA SER A 160 -3.90 11.34 -1.44
C SER A 160 -3.51 11.45 -2.91
N GLY A 161 -4.53 11.56 -3.78
CA GLY A 161 -4.34 11.57 -5.22
C GLY A 161 -4.14 10.19 -5.83
N SER A 162 -3.87 10.13 -7.12
CA SER A 162 -3.61 8.89 -7.84
C SER A 162 -2.73 9.13 -9.07
N THR A 163 -2.07 8.09 -9.55
CA THR A 163 -1.26 8.10 -10.76
C THR A 163 -1.17 6.68 -11.35
N THR A 164 -0.43 6.52 -12.45
CA THR A 164 -0.02 5.21 -12.99
C THR A 164 1.41 4.89 -12.59
N TRP A 165 1.87 3.65 -12.78
CA TRP A 165 3.29 3.32 -12.59
C TRP A 165 4.18 4.18 -13.50
N HIS A 166 3.73 4.44 -14.75
CA HIS A 166 4.41 5.35 -15.67
C HIS A 166 4.52 6.76 -15.09
N GLY A 167 3.41 7.37 -14.68
CA GLY A 167 3.42 8.71 -14.10
C GLY A 167 4.23 8.80 -12.79
N PHE A 168 4.26 7.72 -12.00
CA PHE A 168 5.12 7.67 -10.82
C PHE A 168 6.61 7.60 -11.20
N ALA A 169 6.98 6.83 -12.25
CA ALA A 169 8.35 6.78 -12.74
C ALA A 169 8.82 8.14 -13.30
N GLU A 170 7.96 8.84 -14.08
CA GLU A 170 8.26 10.19 -14.58
C GLU A 170 8.51 11.16 -13.42
N ALA A 171 7.67 11.15 -12.39
CA ALA A 171 7.85 11.99 -11.21
C ALA A 171 9.15 11.66 -10.45
N ILE A 172 9.48 10.39 -10.28
CA ILE A 172 10.76 9.97 -9.67
C ILE A 172 11.95 10.53 -10.43
N PHE A 173 11.94 10.43 -11.76
CA PHE A 173 13.06 10.91 -12.57
C PHE A 173 13.15 12.44 -12.60
N ALA A 174 12.02 13.15 -12.61
CA ALA A 174 11.99 14.59 -12.51
C ALA A 174 12.62 15.07 -11.18
N GLU A 175 12.21 14.47 -10.06
CA GLU A 175 12.73 14.78 -8.74
C GLU A 175 14.21 14.40 -8.59
N ALA A 176 14.62 13.27 -9.17
CA ALA A 176 16.01 12.81 -9.16
C ALA A 176 16.93 13.75 -9.96
N SER A 177 16.47 14.22 -11.11
CA SER A 177 17.22 15.18 -11.95
C SER A 177 17.43 16.51 -11.23
N GLN A 178 16.37 17.05 -10.60
CA GLN A 178 16.45 18.32 -9.86
C GLN A 178 17.46 18.26 -8.69
N ARG A 179 17.66 17.09 -8.10
CA ARG A 179 18.57 16.86 -6.97
C ARG A 179 19.95 16.35 -7.38
N GLY A 180 20.21 16.18 -8.66
CA GLY A 180 21.49 15.65 -9.15
C GLY A 180 21.74 14.18 -8.78
N LEU A 181 20.68 13.42 -8.46
CA LEU A 181 20.79 11.99 -8.14
C LEU A 181 21.05 11.11 -9.37
N LEU A 182 20.79 11.65 -10.57
CA LEU A 182 21.06 11.01 -11.85
C LEU A 182 21.82 11.95 -12.76
N ALA A 183 22.86 11.46 -13.42
CA ALA A 183 23.63 12.23 -14.40
C ALA A 183 22.83 12.55 -15.69
N ARG A 184 21.82 11.73 -15.97
CA ARG A 184 20.89 11.88 -17.10
C ARG A 184 19.52 11.28 -16.74
N THR A 185 18.47 11.80 -17.34
CA THR A 185 17.11 11.29 -17.19
C THR A 185 16.83 10.33 -18.36
N PRO A 186 16.43 9.06 -18.09
CA PRO A 186 16.04 8.14 -19.15
C PRO A 186 14.72 8.56 -19.79
N GLU A 187 14.49 8.18 -21.02
CA GLU A 187 13.17 8.25 -21.64
C GLU A 187 12.23 7.24 -20.97
N VAL A 188 11.07 7.69 -20.49
CA VAL A 188 10.05 6.80 -19.91
C VAL A 188 8.94 6.61 -20.93
N ARG A 189 8.86 5.41 -21.51
CA ARG A 189 7.82 5.07 -22.49
C ARG A 189 6.63 4.41 -21.80
N ALA A 190 5.44 4.92 -22.07
CA ALA A 190 4.20 4.28 -21.63
C ALA A 190 4.01 2.95 -22.37
N ILE A 191 3.76 1.88 -21.62
CA ILE A 191 3.41 0.56 -22.15
C ILE A 191 2.14 0.05 -21.48
N ASP A 192 1.43 -0.85 -22.14
CA ASP A 192 0.26 -1.52 -21.57
C ASP A 192 0.68 -2.72 -20.71
N THR A 193 -0.19 -3.12 -19.78
CA THR A 193 0.00 -4.32 -18.94
C THR A 193 0.31 -5.57 -19.76
N ALA A 194 -0.30 -5.72 -20.94
CA ALA A 194 -0.05 -6.86 -21.84
C ALA A 194 1.40 -6.93 -22.36
N GLN A 195 2.11 -5.80 -22.41
CA GLN A 195 3.53 -5.72 -22.83
C GLN A 195 4.50 -6.01 -21.68
N PHE A 196 3.98 -6.11 -20.44
CA PHE A 196 4.76 -6.47 -19.25
C PHE A 196 4.09 -7.64 -18.50
N PRO A 197 4.07 -8.83 -19.08
CA PRO A 197 3.40 -9.98 -18.47
C PRO A 197 4.06 -10.36 -17.14
N THR A 198 3.23 -10.60 -16.13
CA THR A 198 3.65 -11.02 -14.78
C THR A 198 2.82 -12.23 -14.33
N PRO A 199 3.38 -13.11 -13.45
CA PRO A 199 2.64 -14.27 -12.94
C PRO A 199 1.33 -13.89 -12.25
N ALA A 200 1.35 -12.88 -11.40
CA ALA A 200 0.16 -12.39 -10.73
C ALA A 200 -0.60 -11.38 -11.60
N ARG A 201 -1.92 -11.55 -11.70
CA ARG A 201 -2.79 -10.56 -12.32
C ARG A 201 -2.91 -9.33 -11.41
N ARG A 202 -2.63 -8.15 -11.96
CA ARG A 202 -2.75 -6.88 -11.27
C ARG A 202 -4.04 -6.15 -11.65
N PRO A 203 -4.73 -5.51 -10.68
CA PRO A 203 -5.89 -4.68 -10.99
C PRO A 203 -5.48 -3.46 -11.83
N THR A 204 -6.31 -3.10 -12.81
CA THR A 204 -6.11 -1.86 -13.59
C THR A 204 -6.44 -0.61 -12.77
N TRP A 205 -7.30 -0.75 -11.77
CA TRP A 205 -7.68 0.31 -10.85
C TRP A 205 -7.58 -0.17 -9.40
N SER A 206 -6.72 0.46 -8.60
CA SER A 206 -6.54 0.13 -7.19
C SER A 206 -6.52 1.37 -6.28
N VAL A 207 -7.08 2.48 -6.77
CA VAL A 207 -7.15 3.72 -5.99
C VAL A 207 -8.10 3.55 -4.82
N LEU A 208 -7.64 3.90 -3.62
CA LEU A 208 -8.39 3.78 -2.37
C LEU A 208 -8.87 5.16 -1.90
N ASP A 209 -10.10 5.23 -1.42
CA ASP A 209 -10.64 6.38 -0.72
C ASP A 209 -10.11 6.40 0.72
N ASN A 210 -9.33 7.42 1.07
CA ASN A 210 -8.68 7.55 2.38
C ASN A 210 -9.36 8.58 3.31
N ARG A 211 -10.57 9.02 2.98
CA ARG A 211 -11.28 10.04 3.79
C ARG A 211 -11.61 9.55 5.19
N ASP A 212 -11.79 8.25 5.39
CA ASP A 212 -12.05 7.65 6.68
C ASP A 212 -10.93 7.89 7.70
N MET A 213 -9.67 8.02 7.26
CA MET A 213 -8.56 8.38 8.14
C MET A 213 -8.73 9.78 8.75
N ALA A 214 -9.25 10.74 7.98
CA ALA A 214 -9.54 12.07 8.48
C ALA A 214 -10.78 12.09 9.40
N GLU A 215 -11.81 11.34 9.04
CA GLU A 215 -13.08 11.26 9.76
C GLU A 215 -12.93 10.54 11.11
N GLN A 216 -12.18 9.44 11.16
CA GLN A 216 -12.03 8.61 12.35
C GLN A 216 -10.87 9.04 13.25
N PHE A 217 -9.76 9.51 12.68
CA PHE A 217 -8.53 9.76 13.42
C PHE A 217 -8.01 11.19 13.28
N GLY A 218 -8.62 12.04 12.45
CA GLY A 218 -8.15 13.40 12.18
C GLY A 218 -6.88 13.46 11.31
N TYR A 219 -6.43 12.33 10.72
CA TYR A 219 -5.26 12.27 9.87
C TYR A 219 -5.63 12.48 8.40
N ARG A 220 -5.04 13.51 7.78
CA ARG A 220 -5.17 13.80 6.35
C ARG A 220 -3.86 13.43 5.65
N PRO A 221 -3.80 12.28 4.95
CA PRO A 221 -2.60 11.92 4.21
C PRO A 221 -2.24 12.98 3.17
N PRO A 222 -0.95 13.34 3.03
CA PRO A 222 -0.49 14.29 2.00
C PRO A 222 -0.73 13.74 0.59
N ASP A 223 -0.66 14.62 -0.42
CA ASP A 223 -0.60 14.18 -1.82
C ASP A 223 0.63 13.30 -2.06
N TRP A 224 0.49 12.30 -2.94
CA TRP A 224 1.57 11.36 -3.23
C TRP A 224 2.83 12.05 -3.77
N ARG A 225 2.69 13.20 -4.46
CA ARG A 225 3.83 13.97 -4.94
C ARG A 225 4.58 14.65 -3.81
N GLU A 226 3.86 15.22 -2.85
CA GLU A 226 4.47 15.81 -1.64
C GLU A 226 5.23 14.75 -0.84
N ALA A 227 4.62 13.57 -0.68
CA ALA A 227 5.28 12.44 -0.03
C ALA A 227 6.53 11.96 -0.80
N LEU A 228 6.49 11.98 -2.15
CA LEU A 228 7.65 11.65 -2.98
C LEU A 228 8.78 12.66 -2.77
N VAL A 229 8.49 13.96 -2.81
CA VAL A 229 9.49 15.03 -2.57
C VAL A 229 10.21 14.80 -1.25
N ALA A 230 9.48 14.57 -0.16
CA ALA A 230 10.07 14.32 1.16
C ALA A 230 11.00 13.10 1.20
N VAL A 231 10.65 12.01 0.50
CA VAL A 231 11.52 10.82 0.39
C VAL A 231 12.75 11.10 -0.46
N MET A 232 12.60 11.87 -1.56
CA MET A 232 13.72 12.22 -2.45
C MET A 232 14.70 13.18 -1.78
N ASP A 233 14.23 14.11 -0.93
CA ASP A 233 15.09 15.00 -0.14
C ASP A 233 16.00 14.20 0.81
N ARG A 234 15.46 13.17 1.47
CA ARG A 234 16.25 12.27 2.32
C ARG A 234 17.26 11.43 1.52
N LEU A 235 16.93 11.05 0.31
CA LEU A 235 17.87 10.32 -0.56
C LEU A 235 19.02 11.21 -1.01
N ALA A 236 18.78 12.49 -1.24
CA ALA A 236 19.79 13.46 -1.64
C ALA A 236 20.70 13.91 -0.48
N ALA A 237 20.22 13.78 0.78
CA ALA A 237 20.97 14.14 1.98
C ALA A 237 21.94 13.04 2.48
N ASN A 238 21.83 11.80 1.92
CA ASN A 238 22.68 10.65 2.28
C ASN A 238 23.68 10.33 1.17
#